data_6a955409c7322bfe7585f64a02a51de4
#
_entry.id   6a955409c7322bfe7585f64a02a51de4
#
_cell.length_a   1.000
_cell.length_b   1.000
_cell.length_c   1.000
_cell.angle_alpha   90.00
_cell.angle_beta   90.00
_cell.angle_gamma   90.00
#
_symmetry.space_group_name_H-M   'P 1'
#
loop_
_entity.id
_entity.type
_entity.pdbx_description
1 polymer ?
#
loop_
_entity_poly.entity_id
_entity_poly.type
_entity_poly.pdbx_seq_one_letter_code
_entity_poly.pdbx_strand_id
1 'polypeptide(L)'
;IYSGSVLTENKVDFVIFDNNKANYIFSQFSSQKTAIFYKFRAEREILIMAAAKYGKKLTESPEDFNKNDDLWFICQVQSGREGINLSMADCLVMYNIDFSAVSYWQVRARLQTKDREKTAKVHWIFAKDGIETRIYQAVSNKKDYTLSYFKKEEKL
;
A
#
# COMPACT_ATOMS: atom_id res chain seq x y z
N ILE A 1 8.98 -4.81 -11.12
CA ILE A 1 8.91 -6.18 -10.56
C ILE A 1 8.77 -6.20 -9.03
N TYR A 2 8.95 -5.08 -8.34
CA TYR A 2 8.87 -5.01 -6.85
C TYR A 2 7.50 -5.38 -6.28
N SER A 3 6.43 -5.23 -7.06
CA SER A 3 5.07 -5.63 -6.69
C SER A 3 4.71 -7.07 -7.13
N GLY A 4 5.62 -7.77 -7.78
CA GLY A 4 5.41 -9.12 -8.29
C GLY A 4 4.65 -9.18 -9.61
N SER A 5 4.49 -8.07 -10.33
CA SER A 5 3.80 -8.02 -11.61
C SER A 5 4.46 -7.09 -12.62
N VAL A 6 4.20 -7.31 -13.90
CA VAL A 6 4.67 -6.49 -15.02
C VAL A 6 3.52 -6.29 -16.01
N LEU A 7 3.35 -5.05 -16.51
CA LEU A 7 2.43 -4.79 -17.62
C LEU A 7 2.95 -5.40 -18.91
N THR A 8 2.04 -5.90 -19.72
CA THR A 8 2.35 -6.36 -21.08
C THR A 8 2.61 -5.16 -22.01
N GLU A 9 3.18 -5.39 -23.19
CA GLU A 9 3.55 -4.34 -24.15
C GLU A 9 2.37 -3.44 -24.54
N ASN A 10 1.17 -4.00 -24.66
CA ASN A 10 -0.06 -3.25 -24.98
C ASN A 10 -0.68 -2.53 -23.77
N LYS A 11 -0.07 -2.62 -22.58
CA LYS A 11 -0.51 -1.98 -21.32
C LYS A 11 -1.96 -2.29 -20.89
N VAL A 12 -2.55 -3.32 -21.42
CA VAL A 12 -3.93 -3.76 -21.09
C VAL A 12 -3.89 -4.91 -20.10
N ASP A 13 -3.01 -5.86 -20.32
CA ASP A 13 -2.82 -7.04 -19.49
C ASP A 13 -1.58 -6.92 -18.61
N PHE A 14 -1.48 -7.78 -17.63
CA PHE A 14 -0.31 -7.88 -16.75
C PHE A 14 0.00 -9.35 -16.42
N VAL A 15 1.24 -9.63 -16.11
CA VAL A 15 1.71 -10.94 -15.68
C VAL A 15 2.12 -10.85 -14.21
N ILE A 16 1.60 -11.75 -13.39
CA ILE A 16 1.97 -11.89 -11.98
C ILE A 16 3.08 -12.92 -11.89
N PHE A 17 4.25 -12.51 -11.38
CA PHE A 17 5.39 -13.39 -11.15
C PHE A 17 5.51 -13.83 -9.70
N ASP A 18 5.09 -12.98 -8.76
CA ASP A 18 5.31 -13.18 -7.34
C ASP A 18 4.18 -12.58 -6.51
N ASN A 19 3.73 -13.32 -5.51
CA ASN A 19 2.73 -12.90 -4.52
C ASN A 19 3.26 -12.93 -3.08
N ASN A 20 4.57 -13.04 -2.88
CA ASN A 20 5.20 -13.17 -1.57
C ASN A 20 4.89 -11.98 -0.66
N LYS A 21 4.87 -10.78 -1.21
CA LYS A 21 4.55 -9.54 -0.48
C LYS A 21 3.14 -9.57 0.09
N ALA A 22 2.15 -9.98 -0.72
CA ALA A 22 0.77 -10.14 -0.26
C ALA A 22 0.64 -11.24 0.78
N ASN A 23 1.23 -12.41 0.55
CA ASN A 23 1.23 -13.52 1.52
C ASN A 23 1.84 -13.08 2.86
N TYR A 24 2.93 -12.32 2.84
CA TYR A 24 3.52 -11.75 4.05
C TYR A 24 2.52 -10.85 4.81
N ILE A 25 1.85 -9.94 4.10
CA ILE A 25 0.85 -9.03 4.70
C ILE A 25 -0.26 -9.82 5.38
N PHE A 26 -0.88 -10.78 4.69
CA PHE A 26 -2.00 -11.54 5.25
C PHE A 26 -1.58 -12.46 6.40
N SER A 27 -0.35 -12.94 6.44
CA SER A 27 0.16 -13.72 7.56
C SER A 27 0.52 -12.85 8.77
N GLN A 28 1.18 -11.72 8.57
CA GLN A 28 1.69 -10.88 9.67
C GLN A 28 0.61 -10.07 10.37
N PHE A 29 -0.39 -9.61 9.61
CA PHE A 29 -1.44 -8.73 10.15
C PHE A 29 -2.77 -9.46 10.39
N SER A 30 -2.76 -10.79 10.42
CA SER A 30 -3.98 -11.64 10.49
C SER A 30 -4.91 -11.35 11.68
N SER A 31 -4.36 -10.88 12.80
CA SER A 31 -5.11 -10.53 14.02
C SER A 31 -5.53 -9.06 14.10
N GLN A 32 -5.21 -8.25 13.11
CA GLN A 32 -5.47 -6.81 13.11
C GLN A 32 -6.50 -6.44 12.07
N LYS A 33 -7.30 -5.42 12.36
CA LYS A 33 -8.21 -4.80 11.39
C LYS A 33 -7.40 -3.90 10.46
N THR A 34 -7.12 -4.42 9.26
CA THR A 34 -6.10 -3.89 8.35
C THR A 34 -6.73 -3.18 7.16
N ALA A 35 -6.19 -2.02 6.83
CA ALA A 35 -6.44 -1.33 5.58
C ALA A 35 -5.18 -1.35 4.70
N ILE A 36 -5.31 -1.77 3.44
CA ILE A 36 -4.19 -1.89 2.50
C ILE A 36 -4.37 -0.90 1.36
N PHE A 37 -3.35 -0.11 1.12
CA PHE A 37 -3.29 0.80 -0.03
C PHE A 37 -2.34 0.26 -1.08
N TYR A 38 -2.85 0.09 -2.29
CA TYR A 38 -2.10 -0.39 -3.44
C TYR A 38 -2.04 0.67 -4.56
N LYS A 39 -1.13 0.51 -5.51
CA LYS A 39 -0.92 1.45 -6.61
C LYS A 39 -1.41 0.90 -7.95
N PHE A 40 -1.08 -0.35 -8.25
CA PHE A 40 -1.33 -0.96 -9.55
C PHE A 40 -2.51 -1.93 -9.53
N ARG A 41 -3.25 -2.02 -10.64
CA ARG A 41 -4.37 -2.96 -10.77
C ARG A 41 -3.96 -4.42 -10.52
N ALA A 42 -2.76 -4.79 -10.97
CA ALA A 42 -2.21 -6.12 -10.72
C ALA A 42 -2.08 -6.44 -9.21
N GLU A 43 -1.74 -5.45 -8.41
CA GLU A 43 -1.63 -5.62 -6.94
C GLU A 43 -2.99 -5.90 -6.31
N ARG A 44 -4.06 -5.29 -6.84
CA ARG A 44 -5.44 -5.59 -6.40
C ARG A 44 -5.78 -7.07 -6.60
N GLU A 45 -5.49 -7.62 -7.78
CA GLU A 45 -5.73 -9.04 -8.07
C GLU A 45 -4.89 -9.96 -7.17
N ILE A 46 -3.62 -9.62 -6.95
CA ILE A 46 -2.75 -10.34 -6.01
C ILE A 46 -3.33 -10.33 -4.60
N LEU A 47 -3.83 -9.19 -4.13
CA LEU A 47 -4.44 -9.05 -2.81
C LEU A 47 -5.72 -9.88 -2.68
N ILE A 48 -6.57 -9.89 -3.70
CA ILE A 48 -7.80 -10.71 -3.74
C ILE A 48 -7.46 -12.20 -3.66
N MET A 49 -6.49 -12.66 -4.45
CA MET A 49 -6.02 -14.05 -4.42
C MET A 49 -5.45 -14.45 -3.06
N ALA A 50 -4.62 -13.59 -2.48
CA ALA A 50 -4.04 -13.83 -1.17
C ALA A 50 -5.11 -13.83 -0.06
N ALA A 51 -6.08 -12.92 -0.11
CA ALA A 51 -7.20 -12.88 0.83
C ALA A 51 -7.99 -14.19 0.82
N ALA A 52 -8.31 -14.72 -0.36
CA ALA A 52 -8.99 -16.00 -0.51
C ALA A 52 -8.19 -17.16 0.12
N LYS A 53 -6.87 -17.18 -0.10
CA LYS A 53 -5.96 -18.18 0.47
C LYS A 53 -5.95 -18.16 2.01
N TYR A 54 -5.98 -16.96 2.60
CA TYR A 54 -5.93 -16.78 4.06
C TYR A 54 -7.32 -16.66 4.72
N GLY A 55 -8.40 -16.89 3.97
CA GLY A 55 -9.77 -16.82 4.47
C GLY A 55 -10.20 -15.42 4.93
N LYS A 56 -9.61 -14.36 4.38
CA LYS A 56 -9.95 -12.98 4.69
C LYS A 56 -10.95 -12.42 3.68
N LYS A 57 -11.89 -11.62 4.17
CA LYS A 57 -12.85 -10.91 3.34
C LYS A 57 -12.39 -9.48 3.10
N LEU A 58 -12.46 -9.04 1.87
CA LEU A 58 -12.05 -7.69 1.46
C LEU A 58 -13.26 -6.82 1.12
N THR A 59 -13.12 -5.53 1.38
CA THR A 59 -14.05 -4.50 0.92
C THR A 59 -13.30 -3.28 0.38
N GLU A 60 -13.92 -2.57 -0.54
CA GLU A 60 -13.48 -1.26 -1.02
C GLU A 60 -14.40 -0.13 -0.47
N SER A 61 -15.39 -0.49 0.36
CA SER A 61 -16.30 0.45 1.03
C SER A 61 -15.80 0.78 2.44
N PRO A 62 -15.45 2.05 2.72
CA PRO A 62 -15.05 2.47 4.07
C PRO A 62 -16.15 2.27 5.11
N GLU A 63 -17.42 2.45 4.71
CA GLU A 63 -18.57 2.27 5.60
C GLU A 63 -18.72 0.81 6.02
N ASP A 64 -18.62 -0.13 5.08
CA ASP A 64 -18.68 -1.57 5.38
C ASP A 64 -17.51 -2.00 6.25
N PHE A 65 -16.32 -1.49 5.97
CA PHE A 65 -15.13 -1.73 6.77
C PHE A 65 -15.34 -1.29 8.23
N ASN A 66 -15.85 -0.10 8.45
CA ASN A 66 -16.04 0.42 9.81
C ASN A 66 -17.15 -0.31 10.58
N LYS A 67 -18.14 -0.89 9.90
CA LYS A 67 -19.26 -1.60 10.53
C LYS A 67 -18.98 -3.10 10.79
N ASN A 68 -18.03 -3.71 10.08
CA ASN A 68 -17.79 -5.15 10.14
C ASN A 68 -16.36 -5.45 10.53
N ASP A 69 -16.14 -6.05 11.67
CA ASP A 69 -14.80 -6.35 12.21
C ASP A 69 -14.02 -7.38 11.38
N ASP A 70 -14.72 -8.26 10.66
CA ASP A 70 -14.10 -9.32 9.85
C ASP A 70 -13.58 -8.83 8.49
N LEU A 71 -13.90 -7.58 8.10
CA LEU A 71 -13.51 -7.05 6.81
C LEU A 71 -12.15 -6.34 6.87
N TRP A 72 -11.33 -6.60 5.87
CA TRP A 72 -10.15 -5.81 5.54
C TRP A 72 -10.48 -4.85 4.41
N PHE A 73 -9.94 -3.65 4.49
CA PHE A 73 -10.15 -2.62 3.47
C PHE A 73 -8.99 -2.62 2.47
N ILE A 74 -9.32 -2.50 1.18
CA ILE A 74 -8.33 -2.28 0.13
C ILE A 74 -8.72 -1.06 -0.70
N CYS A 75 -7.75 -0.24 -1.06
CA CYS A 75 -7.97 0.94 -1.88
C CYS A 75 -6.76 1.27 -2.74
N GLN A 76 -7.02 1.70 -3.98
CA GLN A 76 -5.97 2.27 -4.81
C GLN A 76 -5.60 3.67 -4.30
N VAL A 77 -4.30 3.93 -4.11
CA VAL A 77 -3.80 5.20 -3.56
C VAL A 77 -4.35 6.41 -4.30
N GLN A 78 -4.50 6.34 -5.63
CA GLN A 78 -4.99 7.44 -6.44
C GLN A 78 -6.50 7.68 -6.28
N SER A 79 -7.29 6.63 -6.07
CA SER A 79 -8.75 6.72 -5.91
C SER A 79 -9.15 7.24 -4.52
N GLY A 80 -8.33 7.00 -3.53
CA GLY A 80 -8.57 7.43 -2.15
C GLY A 80 -8.22 8.91 -1.88
N ARG A 81 -8.30 9.80 -2.86
CA ARG A 81 -7.89 11.22 -2.68
C ARG A 81 -8.80 12.04 -1.79
N GLU A 82 -10.03 11.61 -1.53
CA GLU A 82 -10.99 12.34 -0.73
C GLU A 82 -11.32 11.59 0.56
N GLY A 83 -10.96 12.19 1.68
CA GLY A 83 -11.46 11.97 3.05
C GLY A 83 -11.99 10.59 3.44
N ILE A 84 -11.26 9.51 3.15
CA ILE A 84 -11.70 8.17 3.56
C ILE A 84 -11.58 8.06 5.09
N ASN A 85 -12.70 7.80 5.74
CA ASN A 85 -12.72 7.51 7.16
C ASN A 85 -12.39 6.04 7.43
N LEU A 86 -11.24 5.78 8.01
CA LEU A 86 -10.77 4.46 8.44
C LEU A 86 -10.53 4.44 9.96
N SER A 87 -11.42 5.05 10.71
CA SER A 87 -11.30 5.18 12.17
C SER A 87 -11.18 3.86 12.92
N MET A 88 -11.73 2.80 12.35
CA MET A 88 -11.72 1.46 12.95
C MET A 88 -10.47 0.63 12.59
N ALA A 89 -9.58 1.12 11.72
CA ALA A 89 -8.37 0.39 11.37
C ALA A 89 -7.36 0.34 12.53
N ASP A 90 -6.83 -0.82 12.82
CA ASP A 90 -5.73 -1.01 13.76
C ASP A 90 -4.39 -0.66 13.10
N CYS A 91 -4.26 -0.99 11.81
CA CYS A 91 -3.08 -0.67 11.03
C CYS A 91 -3.41 -0.37 9.57
N LEU A 92 -2.49 0.33 8.95
CA LEU A 92 -2.52 0.68 7.54
C LEU A 92 -1.26 0.13 6.88
N VAL A 93 -1.45 -0.59 5.80
CA VAL A 93 -0.37 -1.22 5.05
C VAL A 93 -0.26 -0.56 3.69
N MET A 94 0.90 0.02 3.42
CA MET A 94 1.25 0.56 2.12
C MET A 94 1.97 -0.53 1.33
N TYR A 95 1.27 -1.07 0.33
CA TYR A 95 1.80 -2.14 -0.52
C TYR A 95 2.92 -1.66 -1.44
N ASN A 96 2.83 -0.41 -1.85
CA ASN A 96 3.81 0.22 -2.72
C ASN A 96 4.10 1.66 -2.30
N ILE A 97 5.22 2.21 -2.71
CA ILE A 97 5.59 3.59 -2.47
C ILE A 97 5.64 4.36 -3.79
N ASP A 98 5.12 5.58 -3.79
CA ASP A 98 5.23 6.49 -4.92
C ASP A 98 6.56 7.26 -4.87
N PHE A 99 7.07 7.63 -6.04
CA PHE A 99 8.29 8.44 -6.19
C PHE A 99 8.09 9.91 -5.79
N SER A 100 6.84 10.35 -5.63
CA SER A 100 6.47 11.71 -5.30
C SER A 100 6.39 11.93 -3.79
N ALA A 101 7.12 12.92 -3.29
CA ALA A 101 7.02 13.35 -1.90
C ALA A 101 5.61 13.86 -1.56
N VAL A 102 4.93 14.52 -2.50
CA VAL A 102 3.56 15.01 -2.31
C VAL A 102 2.61 13.84 -2.08
N SER A 103 2.67 12.79 -2.91
CA SER A 103 1.84 11.58 -2.75
C SER A 103 2.08 10.91 -1.40
N TYR A 104 3.32 10.77 -0.97
CA TYR A 104 3.68 10.21 0.33
C TYR A 104 3.04 10.98 1.49
N TRP A 105 3.20 12.29 1.50
CA TRP A 105 2.68 13.14 2.57
C TRP A 105 1.16 13.27 2.55
N GLN A 106 0.54 13.23 1.38
CA GLN A 106 -0.93 13.17 1.24
C GLN A 106 -1.50 11.89 1.85
N VAL A 107 -0.89 10.75 1.59
CA VAL A 107 -1.30 9.48 2.20
C VAL A 107 -1.18 9.56 3.72
N ARG A 108 -0.09 10.04 4.26
CA ARG A 108 0.08 10.20 5.71
C ARG A 108 -0.95 11.15 6.33
N ALA A 109 -1.24 12.25 5.68
CA ALA A 109 -2.21 13.23 6.18
C ALA A 109 -3.62 12.66 6.31
N ARG A 110 -4.03 11.71 5.44
CA ARG A 110 -5.34 11.03 5.52
C ARG A 110 -5.52 10.19 6.77
N LEU A 111 -4.42 9.77 7.37
CA LEU A 111 -4.40 8.93 8.54
C LEU A 111 -4.53 9.73 9.84
N GLN A 112 -4.42 11.06 9.75
CA GLN A 112 -4.53 12.00 10.87
C GLN A 112 -5.93 12.62 10.90
N THR A 113 -6.97 11.81 11.06
CA THR A 113 -8.33 12.34 11.28
C THR A 113 -8.50 12.77 12.74
N LYS A 114 -9.13 13.94 12.97
CA LYS A 114 -9.34 14.51 14.30
C LYS A 114 -10.21 13.65 15.23
N ASP A 115 -11.04 12.79 14.65
CA ASP A 115 -12.02 11.97 15.37
C ASP A 115 -11.53 10.55 15.66
N ARG A 116 -10.23 10.34 15.64
CA ARG A 116 -9.65 9.02 15.82
C ARG A 116 -9.40 8.72 17.28
N GLU A 117 -10.15 7.77 17.84
CA GLU A 117 -9.95 7.28 19.21
C GLU A 117 -8.72 6.35 19.34
N LYS A 118 -8.32 5.70 18.24
CA LYS A 118 -7.18 4.76 18.21
C LYS A 118 -6.07 5.26 17.32
N THR A 119 -4.82 5.10 17.77
CA THR A 119 -3.63 5.32 16.95
C THR A 119 -3.44 4.13 16.03
N ALA A 120 -3.52 4.33 14.70
CA ALA A 120 -3.14 3.30 13.74
C ALA A 120 -1.68 3.40 13.36
N LYS A 121 -1.03 2.26 13.29
CA LYS A 121 0.35 2.16 12.79
C LYS A 121 0.35 2.10 11.27
N VAL A 122 1.28 2.79 10.64
CA VAL A 122 1.50 2.73 9.19
C VAL A 122 2.70 1.82 8.91
N HIS A 123 2.47 0.81 8.10
CA HIS A 123 3.49 -0.14 7.68
C HIS A 123 3.75 -0.01 6.18
N TRP A 124 5.00 0.21 5.83
CA TRP A 124 5.49 0.20 4.46
C TRP A 124 6.14 -1.14 4.18
N ILE A 125 5.63 -1.87 3.21
CA ILE A 125 6.14 -3.19 2.87
C ILE A 125 7.04 -3.09 1.65
N PHE A 126 8.32 -3.36 1.85
CA PHE A 126 9.35 -3.28 0.83
C PHE A 126 9.91 -4.66 0.50
N ALA A 127 10.30 -4.84 -0.76
CA ALA A 127 11.11 -5.99 -1.14
C ALA A 127 12.52 -5.83 -0.53
N LYS A 128 13.08 -6.94 -0.03
CA LYS A 128 14.45 -6.94 0.48
C LYS A 128 15.41 -6.49 -0.64
N ASP A 129 16.31 -5.59 -0.32
CA ASP A 129 17.31 -5.01 -1.23
C ASP A 129 16.70 -4.29 -2.45
N GLY A 130 15.40 -3.92 -2.37
CA GLY A 130 14.70 -3.18 -3.41
C GLY A 130 14.96 -1.68 -3.38
N ILE A 131 14.68 -1.02 -4.51
CA ILE A 131 14.73 0.44 -4.66
C ILE A 131 13.75 1.17 -3.73
N GLU A 132 12.72 0.48 -3.24
CA GLU A 132 11.65 1.05 -2.41
C GLU A 132 12.18 1.73 -1.15
N THR A 133 13.23 1.16 -0.52
CA THR A 133 13.86 1.76 0.66
C THR A 133 14.48 3.12 0.35
N ARG A 134 15.14 3.27 -0.80
CA ARG A 134 15.73 4.53 -1.26
C ARG A 134 14.65 5.56 -1.58
N ILE A 135 13.57 5.12 -2.23
CA ILE A 135 12.41 5.98 -2.52
C ILE A 135 11.81 6.50 -1.20
N TYR A 136 11.61 5.61 -0.22
CA TYR A 136 11.09 5.97 1.09
C TYR A 136 11.96 7.02 1.78
N GLN A 137 13.27 6.86 1.79
CA GLN A 137 14.21 7.82 2.36
C GLN A 137 14.11 9.20 1.69
N ALA A 138 14.03 9.23 0.36
CA ALA A 138 13.91 10.49 -0.39
C ALA A 138 12.58 11.19 -0.09
N VAL A 139 11.44 10.51 -0.27
CA VAL A 139 10.10 11.13 -0.14
C VAL A 139 9.76 11.47 1.32
N SER A 140 10.24 10.73 2.29
CA SER A 140 10.08 11.04 3.71
C SER A 140 10.83 12.30 4.12
N ASN A 141 11.89 12.66 3.39
CA ASN A 141 12.62 13.92 3.53
C ASN A 141 12.06 15.04 2.64
N LYS A 142 10.82 14.90 2.15
CA LYS A 142 10.15 15.88 1.26
C LYS A 142 10.88 16.11 -0.07
N LYS A 143 11.54 15.07 -0.59
CA LYS A 143 12.25 15.08 -1.88
C LYS A 143 11.63 14.07 -2.81
N ASP A 144 11.39 14.45 -4.05
CA ASP A 144 10.97 13.51 -5.07
C ASP A 144 12.13 12.59 -5.47
N TYR A 145 11.85 11.31 -5.62
CA TYR A 145 12.82 10.34 -6.08
C TYR A 145 12.88 10.39 -7.62
N THR A 146 13.85 11.14 -8.14
CA THR A 146 14.05 11.35 -9.57
C THR A 146 15.28 10.60 -10.09
N LEU A 147 15.38 10.47 -11.41
CA LEU A 147 16.54 9.84 -12.05
C LEU A 147 17.87 10.55 -11.69
N SER A 148 17.83 11.85 -11.51
CA SER A 148 18.99 12.64 -11.08
C SER A 148 19.41 12.32 -9.64
N TYR A 149 18.43 12.10 -8.76
CA TYR A 149 18.67 11.69 -7.38
C TYR A 149 19.30 10.29 -7.34
N PHE A 150 18.75 9.34 -8.09
CA PHE A 150 19.27 7.98 -8.22
C PHE A 150 20.73 7.96 -8.68
N LYS A 151 21.04 8.68 -9.76
CA LYS A 151 22.43 8.78 -10.29
C LYS A 151 23.42 9.41 -9.30
N LYS A 152 22.96 10.28 -8.40
CA LYS A 152 23.80 10.88 -7.38
C LYS A 152 24.14 9.90 -6.27
N GLU A 153 23.20 9.02 -5.90
CA GLU A 153 23.44 7.99 -4.89
C GLU A 153 24.38 6.88 -5.38
N GLU A 154 24.30 6.50 -6.66
CA GLU A 154 25.18 5.46 -7.21
C GLU A 154 26.66 5.90 -7.34
N LYS A 155 26.94 7.20 -7.29
CA LYS A 155 28.31 7.75 -7.34
C LYS A 155 28.96 7.87 -5.96
N LEU A 156 28.24 7.57 -4.92
CA LEU A 156 28.74 7.52 -3.54
C LEU A 156 29.07 6.08 -3.13
#